data_0fe603e7397a9b3508a2639dbf59bd43
#
_entry.id   0fe603e7397a9b3508a2639dbf59bd43
#
_cell.length_a   1.000
_cell.length_b   1.000
_cell.length_c   1.000
_cell.angle_alpha   90.00
_cell.angle_beta   90.00
_cell.angle_gamma   90.00
#
_symmetry.space_group_name_H-M   'P 1'
#
loop_
_entity.id
_entity.type
_entity.pdbx_description
1 polymer ?
#
loop_
_entity_poly.entity_id
_entity_poly.type
_entity_poly.pdbx_seq_one_letter_code
_entity_poly.pdbx_strand_id
1 'polypeptide(L)'
;MKTTPDALAALIGQRVDLIDTPALVVDLDAMDRNIQRMADFARKHQVRWRPHAKMHKSAELALLLQQAGAQGVCVQKVSEAEALAAGGVRDIAITNEVIAMPKLHRAARLATALASRGGRLGVAVDSAEGIERLAEAMAQSGSDAGMDVLVEIDVGQGRCGVPPGEPAVALALAVARHPRLRFAGLQA
;
A
#
# COMPACT_ATOMS: atom_id res chain seq x y z
N MET A 1 10.14 -28.01 -1.54
CA MET A 1 9.92 -28.29 -0.09
C MET A 1 9.49 -27.01 0.58
N LYS A 2 8.47 -27.01 1.44
CA LYS A 2 8.19 -25.85 2.29
C LYS A 2 9.22 -25.84 3.42
N THR A 3 10.04 -24.81 3.49
CA THR A 3 10.99 -24.63 4.59
C THR A 3 10.17 -24.45 5.87
N THR A 4 10.34 -25.33 6.84
CA THR A 4 9.64 -25.21 8.13
C THR A 4 10.32 -24.12 8.99
N PRO A 5 9.60 -23.49 9.95
CA PRO A 5 10.22 -22.53 10.87
C PRO A 5 11.46 -23.07 11.57
N ASP A 6 11.48 -24.35 11.93
CA ASP A 6 12.61 -25.01 12.57
C ASP A 6 13.83 -25.14 11.64
N ALA A 7 13.59 -25.41 10.34
CA ALA A 7 14.67 -25.48 9.36
C ALA A 7 15.31 -24.10 9.11
N LEU A 8 14.52 -23.02 9.16
CA LEU A 8 15.04 -21.65 9.06
C LEU A 8 15.83 -21.26 10.33
N ALA A 9 15.33 -21.64 11.50
CA ALA A 9 16.02 -21.36 12.76
C ALA A 9 17.39 -22.03 12.83
N ALA A 10 17.54 -23.21 12.24
CA ALA A 10 18.82 -23.93 12.18
C ALA A 10 19.89 -23.24 11.32
N LEU A 11 19.49 -22.29 10.45
CA LEU A 11 20.43 -21.49 9.64
C LEU A 11 21.00 -20.29 10.37
N ILE A 12 20.42 -19.91 11.51
CA ILE A 12 20.90 -18.74 12.27
C ILE A 12 22.34 -19.00 12.75
N GLY A 13 23.25 -18.06 12.40
CA GLY A 13 24.67 -18.16 12.71
C GLY A 13 25.47 -19.05 11.75
N GLN A 14 24.84 -19.63 10.74
CA GLN A 14 25.53 -20.41 9.70
C GLN A 14 26.04 -19.51 8.58
N ARG A 15 26.97 -20.02 7.78
CA ARG A 15 27.48 -19.34 6.59
C ARG A 15 26.41 -19.29 5.50
N VAL A 16 26.42 -18.20 4.72
CA VAL A 16 25.45 -17.97 3.62
C VAL A 16 25.49 -19.04 2.54
N ASP A 17 26.67 -19.62 2.28
CA ASP A 17 26.86 -20.69 1.30
C ASP A 17 26.20 -22.04 1.68
N LEU A 18 25.70 -22.17 2.91
CA LEU A 18 24.94 -23.32 3.38
C LEU A 18 23.41 -23.16 3.17
N ILE A 19 22.97 -22.00 2.69
CA ILE A 19 21.56 -21.76 2.42
C ILE A 19 21.18 -22.38 1.08
N ASP A 20 20.14 -23.23 1.08
CA ASP A 20 19.62 -23.83 -0.14
C ASP A 20 19.03 -22.77 -1.09
N THR A 21 19.24 -22.96 -2.39
CA THR A 21 18.81 -22.02 -3.44
C THR A 21 17.56 -22.50 -4.18
N PRO A 22 16.70 -21.56 -4.63
CA PRO A 22 16.86 -20.10 -4.58
C PRO A 22 16.51 -19.50 -3.22
N ALA A 23 17.34 -18.58 -2.71
CA ALA A 23 17.09 -17.86 -1.48
C ALA A 23 17.36 -16.35 -1.66
N LEU A 24 16.57 -15.51 -0.99
CA LEU A 24 16.78 -14.08 -0.95
C LEU A 24 17.60 -13.73 0.30
N VAL A 25 18.81 -13.25 0.10
CA VAL A 25 19.71 -12.83 1.18
C VAL A 25 19.74 -11.32 1.27
N VAL A 26 19.54 -10.78 2.46
CA VAL A 26 19.55 -9.33 2.74
C VAL A 26 20.76 -9.00 3.58
N ASP A 27 21.61 -8.11 3.07
CA ASP A 27 22.67 -7.46 3.86
C ASP A 27 22.02 -6.39 4.75
N LEU A 28 21.95 -6.63 6.05
CA LEU A 28 21.28 -5.75 7.00
C LEU A 28 21.97 -4.39 7.12
N ASP A 29 23.31 -4.34 7.10
CA ASP A 29 24.05 -3.08 7.18
C ASP A 29 23.79 -2.21 5.95
N ALA A 30 23.74 -2.83 4.76
CA ALA A 30 23.40 -2.12 3.53
C ALA A 30 21.92 -1.66 3.54
N MET A 31 21.02 -2.49 4.04
CA MET A 31 19.62 -2.15 4.20
C MET A 31 19.45 -0.93 5.12
N ASP A 32 20.06 -0.93 6.29
CA ASP A 32 19.97 0.15 7.26
C ASP A 32 20.55 1.47 6.71
N ARG A 33 21.69 1.41 6.03
CA ARG A 33 22.24 2.59 5.33
C ARG A 33 21.30 3.13 4.27
N ASN A 34 20.64 2.26 3.50
CA ASN A 34 19.71 2.68 2.46
C ASN A 34 18.43 3.29 3.05
N ILE A 35 17.89 2.70 4.11
CA ILE A 35 16.73 3.24 4.83
C ILE A 35 17.06 4.63 5.38
N GLN A 36 18.19 4.78 6.06
CA GLN A 36 18.61 6.05 6.62
C GLN A 36 18.83 7.12 5.54
N ARG A 37 19.48 6.75 4.43
CA ARG A 37 19.72 7.65 3.30
C ARG A 37 18.41 8.19 2.73
N MET A 38 17.38 7.34 2.59
CA MET A 38 16.07 7.77 2.09
C MET A 38 15.33 8.63 3.09
N ALA A 39 15.39 8.28 4.37
CA ALA A 39 14.81 9.09 5.44
C ALA A 39 15.42 10.49 5.51
N ASP A 40 16.75 10.59 5.41
CA ASP A 40 17.47 11.86 5.41
C ASP A 40 17.14 12.70 4.17
N PHE A 41 17.05 12.06 3.00
CA PHE A 41 16.62 12.73 1.77
C PHE A 41 15.22 13.33 1.92
N ALA A 42 14.24 12.54 2.38
CA ALA A 42 12.87 12.99 2.57
C ALA A 42 12.79 14.16 3.57
N ARG A 43 13.53 14.07 4.69
CA ARG A 43 13.60 15.12 5.71
C ARG A 43 14.23 16.41 5.16
N LYS A 44 15.36 16.28 4.44
CA LYS A 44 16.08 17.41 3.83
C LYS A 44 15.19 18.17 2.83
N HIS A 45 14.39 17.45 2.05
CA HIS A 45 13.53 18.03 1.03
C HIS A 45 12.11 18.32 1.53
N GLN A 46 11.82 18.09 2.81
CA GLN A 46 10.50 18.30 3.43
C GLN A 46 9.37 17.58 2.70
N VAL A 47 9.65 16.39 2.14
CA VAL A 47 8.66 15.54 1.48
C VAL A 47 8.34 14.33 2.34
N ARG A 48 7.08 13.91 2.30
CA ARG A 48 6.65 12.65 2.88
C ARG A 48 6.98 11.52 1.92
N TRP A 49 7.43 10.40 2.44
CA TRP A 49 7.73 9.24 1.63
C TRP A 49 6.91 8.03 2.05
N ARG A 50 6.58 7.20 1.07
CA ARG A 50 5.77 6.01 1.23
C ARG A 50 6.37 4.89 0.38
N PRO A 51 7.21 4.02 0.96
CA PRO A 51 7.91 2.97 0.23
C PRO A 51 6.93 1.91 -0.27
N HIS A 52 7.27 1.28 -1.39
CA HIS A 52 6.46 0.23 -1.99
C HIS A 52 6.83 -1.15 -1.44
N ALA A 53 5.92 -1.77 -0.69
CA ALA A 53 6.13 -3.06 -0.05
C ALA A 53 6.00 -4.28 -1.00
N LYS A 54 5.59 -4.09 -2.27
CA LYS A 54 5.50 -5.20 -3.26
C LYS A 54 6.84 -5.92 -3.49
N MET A 55 7.95 -5.24 -3.22
CA MET A 55 9.30 -5.78 -3.39
C MET A 55 9.63 -6.83 -2.32
N HIS A 56 9.35 -6.52 -1.07
CA HIS A 56 9.75 -7.35 0.08
C HIS A 56 8.59 -8.12 0.72
N LYS A 57 7.36 -7.62 0.65
CA LYS A 57 6.12 -8.24 1.19
C LYS A 57 6.21 -8.60 2.68
N SER A 58 7.08 -7.93 3.45
CA SER A 58 7.30 -8.13 4.88
C SER A 58 6.70 -6.99 5.68
N ALA A 59 5.91 -7.32 6.69
CA ALA A 59 5.38 -6.35 7.64
C ALA A 59 6.47 -5.78 8.54
N GLU A 60 7.45 -6.60 8.93
CA GLU A 60 8.59 -6.21 9.75
C GLU A 60 9.41 -5.11 9.05
N LEU A 61 9.74 -5.32 7.76
CA LEU A 61 10.45 -4.30 6.98
C LEU A 61 9.60 -3.03 6.79
N ALA A 62 8.28 -3.18 6.58
CA ALA A 62 7.38 -2.04 6.49
C ALA A 62 7.37 -1.21 7.79
N LEU A 63 7.37 -1.87 8.94
CA LEU A 63 7.42 -1.21 10.25
C LEU A 63 8.78 -0.54 10.50
N LEU A 64 9.90 -1.16 10.11
CA LEU A 64 11.22 -0.53 10.18
C LEU A 64 11.29 0.76 9.34
N LEU A 65 10.75 0.73 8.13
CA LEU A 65 10.65 1.91 7.26
C LEU A 65 9.80 3.02 7.90
N GLN A 66 8.69 2.66 8.57
CA GLN A 66 7.87 3.63 9.30
C GLN A 66 8.59 4.21 10.51
N GLN A 67 9.38 3.40 11.25
CA GLN A 67 10.22 3.89 12.34
C GLN A 67 11.28 4.89 11.85
N ALA A 68 11.76 4.72 10.62
CA ALA A 68 12.67 5.66 9.97
C ALA A 68 11.98 6.92 9.41
N GLY A 69 10.66 7.05 9.56
CA GLY A 69 9.90 8.22 9.16
C GLY A 69 9.05 8.08 7.90
N ALA A 70 8.89 6.88 7.34
CA ALA A 70 7.92 6.65 6.30
C ALA A 70 6.48 6.83 6.83
N GLN A 71 5.61 7.49 6.07
CA GLN A 71 4.23 7.75 6.47
C GLN A 71 3.40 6.45 6.58
N GLY A 72 3.71 5.48 5.77
CA GLY A 72 3.04 4.20 5.61
C GLY A 72 3.68 3.44 4.46
N VAL A 73 2.97 2.52 3.84
CA VAL A 73 3.47 1.75 2.70
C VAL A 73 2.53 1.76 1.52
N CYS A 74 3.07 1.60 0.32
CA CYS A 74 2.31 1.26 -0.88
C CYS A 74 2.31 -0.25 -1.10
N VAL A 75 1.22 -0.76 -1.64
CA VAL A 75 1.06 -2.15 -2.09
C VAL A 75 0.38 -2.20 -3.46
N GLN A 76 0.45 -3.34 -4.12
CA GLN A 76 -0.15 -3.54 -5.43
C GLN A 76 -1.47 -4.29 -5.37
N LYS A 77 -1.69 -5.10 -4.34
CA LYS A 77 -2.83 -6.02 -4.24
C LYS A 77 -3.53 -5.88 -2.90
N VAL A 78 -4.85 -6.10 -2.90
CA VAL A 78 -5.64 -6.16 -1.67
C VAL A 78 -5.08 -7.21 -0.70
N SER A 79 -4.65 -8.39 -1.20
CA SER A 79 -4.07 -9.43 -0.36
C SER A 79 -2.73 -9.04 0.28
N GLU A 80 -1.94 -8.19 -0.37
CA GLU A 80 -0.72 -7.62 0.23
C GLU A 80 -1.10 -6.65 1.35
N ALA A 81 -2.11 -5.80 1.12
CA ALA A 81 -2.61 -4.88 2.14
C ALA A 81 -3.12 -5.63 3.38
N GLU A 82 -3.89 -6.70 3.19
CA GLU A 82 -4.39 -7.54 4.28
C GLU A 82 -3.26 -8.18 5.10
N ALA A 83 -2.26 -8.74 4.41
CA ALA A 83 -1.11 -9.37 5.06
C ALA A 83 -0.30 -8.38 5.89
N LEU A 84 -0.02 -7.18 5.33
CA LEU A 84 0.71 -6.14 6.04
C LEU A 84 -0.10 -5.57 7.22
N ALA A 85 -1.41 -5.39 7.06
CA ALA A 85 -2.29 -4.95 8.15
C ALA A 85 -2.35 -5.98 9.28
N ALA A 86 -2.38 -7.29 8.97
CA ALA A 86 -2.29 -8.36 9.96
C ALA A 86 -0.95 -8.32 10.71
N GLY A 87 0.14 -7.93 10.05
CA GLY A 87 1.46 -7.72 10.66
C GLY A 87 1.64 -6.37 11.37
N GLY A 88 0.57 -5.57 11.52
CA GLY A 88 0.59 -4.35 12.34
C GLY A 88 0.76 -3.03 11.57
N VAL A 89 0.91 -3.06 10.26
CA VAL A 89 0.96 -1.84 9.44
C VAL A 89 -0.41 -1.18 9.40
N ARG A 90 -0.50 0.12 9.69
CA ARG A 90 -1.79 0.82 9.85
C ARG A 90 -2.09 1.84 8.74
N ASP A 91 -1.10 2.31 8.01
CA ASP A 91 -1.26 3.26 6.91
C ASP A 91 -0.80 2.59 5.60
N ILE A 92 -1.77 2.21 4.77
CA ILE A 92 -1.54 1.42 3.56
C ILE A 92 -2.24 2.09 2.37
N ALA A 93 -1.54 2.20 1.24
CA ALA A 93 -2.11 2.66 -0.01
C ALA A 93 -1.99 1.55 -1.08
N ILE A 94 -3.10 1.14 -1.66
CA ILE A 94 -3.14 0.25 -2.82
C ILE A 94 -2.97 1.13 -4.07
N THR A 95 -1.77 1.15 -4.61
CA THR A 95 -1.41 1.97 -5.78
C THR A 95 -1.68 1.21 -7.08
N ASN A 96 -2.89 0.71 -7.20
CA ASN A 96 -3.39 -0.04 -8.35
C ASN A 96 -4.92 0.01 -8.37
N GLU A 97 -5.51 -0.02 -9.55
CA GLU A 97 -6.95 0.01 -9.76
C GLU A 97 -7.57 -1.34 -9.40
N VAL A 98 -8.56 -1.31 -8.55
CA VAL A 98 -9.29 -2.50 -8.11
C VAL A 98 -10.73 -2.40 -8.60
N ILE A 99 -11.11 -3.26 -9.55
CA ILE A 99 -12.46 -3.23 -10.17
C ILE A 99 -13.34 -4.40 -9.72
N ALA A 100 -12.73 -5.55 -9.42
CA ALA A 100 -13.50 -6.76 -9.10
C ALA A 100 -14.19 -6.62 -7.72
N MET A 101 -15.53 -6.73 -7.70
CA MET A 101 -16.34 -6.59 -6.48
C MET A 101 -15.87 -7.43 -5.30
N PRO A 102 -15.49 -8.71 -5.46
CA PRO A 102 -14.98 -9.49 -4.33
C PRO A 102 -13.73 -8.90 -3.68
N LYS A 103 -12.86 -8.24 -4.47
CA LYS A 103 -11.67 -7.54 -3.96
C LYS A 103 -12.05 -6.20 -3.31
N LEU A 104 -12.99 -5.47 -3.88
CA LEU A 104 -13.51 -4.22 -3.32
C LEU A 104 -14.18 -4.44 -1.96
N HIS A 105 -14.99 -5.49 -1.80
CA HIS A 105 -15.56 -5.86 -0.51
C HIS A 105 -14.49 -6.20 0.53
N ARG A 106 -13.41 -6.87 0.12
CA ARG A 106 -12.26 -7.13 1.03
C ARG A 106 -11.57 -5.84 1.43
N ALA A 107 -11.33 -4.94 0.46
CA ALA A 107 -10.74 -3.63 0.73
C ALA A 107 -11.63 -2.78 1.67
N ALA A 108 -12.94 -2.79 1.49
CA ALA A 108 -13.89 -2.10 2.37
C ALA A 108 -13.84 -2.63 3.81
N ARG A 109 -13.83 -3.98 3.98
CA ARG A 109 -13.65 -4.59 5.31
C ARG A 109 -12.31 -4.23 5.94
N LEU A 110 -11.23 -4.21 5.13
CA LEU A 110 -9.91 -3.83 5.59
C LEU A 110 -9.86 -2.36 6.02
N ALA A 111 -10.48 -1.45 5.26
CA ALA A 111 -10.58 -0.04 5.62
C ALA A 111 -11.26 0.14 6.99
N THR A 112 -12.38 -0.58 7.22
CA THR A 112 -13.07 -0.59 8.51
C THR A 112 -12.16 -1.11 9.65
N ALA A 113 -11.48 -2.23 9.43
CA ALA A 113 -10.59 -2.82 10.42
C ALA A 113 -9.37 -1.94 10.73
N LEU A 114 -8.83 -1.22 9.73
CA LEU A 114 -7.76 -0.26 9.95
C LEU A 114 -8.26 0.97 10.70
N ALA A 115 -9.42 1.53 10.32
CA ALA A 115 -10.00 2.70 10.97
C ALA A 115 -10.26 2.46 12.46
N SER A 116 -10.75 1.27 12.86
CA SER A 116 -10.97 0.92 14.27
C SER A 116 -9.68 0.89 15.11
N ARG A 117 -8.51 0.87 14.46
CA ARG A 117 -7.17 0.88 15.10
C ARG A 117 -6.42 2.20 14.87
N GLY A 118 -7.13 3.26 14.44
CA GLY A 118 -6.52 4.55 14.11
C GLY A 118 -5.66 4.53 12.84
N GLY A 119 -5.85 3.54 11.98
CA GLY A 119 -5.18 3.41 10.69
C GLY A 119 -6.05 3.90 9.53
N ARG A 120 -5.55 3.74 8.30
CA ARG A 120 -6.25 4.12 7.08
C ARG A 120 -5.85 3.26 5.90
N LEU A 121 -6.77 3.13 4.95
CA LEU A 121 -6.54 2.52 3.66
C LEU A 121 -6.79 3.54 2.55
N GLY A 122 -5.85 3.62 1.61
CA GLY A 122 -6.02 4.35 0.36
C GLY A 122 -6.06 3.41 -0.84
N VAL A 123 -6.69 3.85 -1.93
CA VAL A 123 -6.72 3.12 -3.20
C VAL A 123 -6.65 4.09 -4.37
N ALA A 124 -5.98 3.69 -5.44
CA ALA A 124 -5.95 4.43 -6.70
C ALA A 124 -7.20 4.11 -7.54
N VAL A 125 -7.70 5.11 -8.26
CA VAL A 125 -8.80 4.99 -9.23
C VAL A 125 -8.48 5.82 -10.47
N ASP A 126 -8.88 5.35 -11.65
CA ASP A 126 -8.72 6.04 -12.92
C ASP A 126 -10.00 6.06 -13.77
N SER A 127 -11.12 5.65 -13.21
CA SER A 127 -12.40 5.59 -13.94
C SER A 127 -13.61 5.87 -13.05
N ALA A 128 -14.65 6.42 -13.63
CA ALA A 128 -15.93 6.62 -12.94
C ALA A 128 -16.54 5.28 -12.49
N GLU A 129 -16.44 4.23 -13.31
CA GLU A 129 -16.90 2.88 -12.94
C GLU A 129 -16.17 2.36 -11.71
N GLY A 130 -14.84 2.56 -11.61
CA GLY A 130 -14.04 2.17 -10.44
C GLY A 130 -14.51 2.89 -9.17
N ILE A 131 -14.83 4.18 -9.27
CA ILE A 131 -15.34 4.98 -8.16
C ILE A 131 -16.69 4.47 -7.69
N GLU A 132 -17.65 4.25 -8.61
CA GLU A 132 -19.00 3.77 -8.29
C GLU A 132 -18.98 2.39 -7.62
N ARG A 133 -18.20 1.45 -8.16
CA ARG A 133 -18.02 0.12 -7.57
C ARG A 133 -17.37 0.17 -6.19
N LEU A 134 -16.40 1.05 -6.00
CA LEU A 134 -15.77 1.24 -4.71
C LEU A 134 -16.77 1.82 -3.69
N ALA A 135 -17.54 2.83 -4.11
CA ALA A 135 -18.57 3.45 -3.28
C ALA A 135 -19.66 2.43 -2.87
N GLU A 136 -20.09 1.58 -3.80
CA GLU A 136 -21.00 0.47 -3.52
C GLU A 136 -20.44 -0.49 -2.47
N ALA A 137 -19.19 -0.94 -2.64
CA ALA A 137 -18.54 -1.84 -1.68
C ALA A 137 -18.40 -1.21 -0.29
N MET A 138 -18.07 0.08 -0.23
CA MET A 138 -18.01 0.83 1.03
C MET A 138 -19.38 0.99 1.68
N ALA A 139 -20.43 1.24 0.89
CA ALA A 139 -21.80 1.31 1.40
C ALA A 139 -22.25 -0.02 2.00
N GLN A 140 -21.92 -1.13 1.34
CA GLN A 140 -22.29 -2.48 1.78
C GLN A 140 -21.46 -2.97 2.99
N SER A 141 -20.37 -2.29 3.35
CA SER A 141 -19.55 -2.68 4.50
C SER A 141 -20.25 -2.52 5.85
N GLY A 142 -21.34 -1.76 5.90
CA GLY A 142 -22.09 -1.46 7.13
C GLY A 142 -21.36 -0.56 8.12
N SER A 143 -20.21 0.02 7.73
CA SER A 143 -19.36 0.87 8.58
C SER A 143 -19.35 2.31 8.09
N ASP A 144 -19.20 3.26 9.00
CA ASP A 144 -18.99 4.67 8.66
C ASP A 144 -17.51 5.02 8.37
N ALA A 145 -16.64 4.02 8.37
CA ALA A 145 -15.24 4.21 8.00
C ALA A 145 -15.14 4.75 6.56
N GLY A 146 -14.30 5.76 6.38
CA GLY A 146 -13.97 6.30 5.06
C GLY A 146 -12.74 5.61 4.46
N MET A 147 -12.64 5.64 3.13
CA MET A 147 -11.46 5.20 2.38
C MET A 147 -10.84 6.40 1.65
N ASP A 148 -9.52 6.51 1.70
CA ASP A 148 -8.78 7.50 0.92
C ASP A 148 -8.75 7.07 -0.55
N VAL A 149 -9.03 8.01 -1.45
CA VAL A 149 -9.02 7.75 -2.89
C VAL A 149 -8.05 8.71 -3.56
N LEU A 150 -7.11 8.13 -4.30
CA LEU A 150 -6.15 8.84 -5.14
C LEU A 150 -6.62 8.71 -6.59
N VAL A 151 -6.73 9.82 -7.29
CA VAL A 151 -7.01 9.78 -8.74
C VAL A 151 -5.69 9.61 -9.46
N GLU A 152 -5.57 8.54 -10.23
CA GLU A 152 -4.38 8.26 -11.03
C GLU A 152 -4.41 9.05 -12.33
N ILE A 153 -3.30 9.73 -12.62
CA ILE A 153 -3.09 10.50 -13.85
C ILE A 153 -1.95 9.91 -14.66
N ASP A 154 -2.13 9.80 -15.96
CA ASP A 154 -1.04 9.40 -16.87
C ASP A 154 -0.18 10.63 -17.19
N VAL A 155 1.03 10.63 -16.67
CA VAL A 155 2.03 11.68 -16.91
C VAL A 155 3.07 11.27 -17.97
N GLY A 156 2.73 10.28 -18.79
CA GLY A 156 3.55 9.85 -19.93
C GLY A 156 4.00 8.39 -19.91
N GLN A 157 3.60 7.60 -18.89
CA GLN A 157 3.90 6.17 -18.88
C GLN A 157 2.99 5.37 -19.82
N GLY A 158 1.77 5.84 -20.08
CA GLY A 158 0.82 5.19 -20.99
C GLY A 158 0.33 3.82 -20.51
N ARG A 159 0.23 3.61 -19.20
CA ARG A 159 -0.18 2.33 -18.61
C ARG A 159 -1.58 2.37 -18.02
N CYS A 160 -1.84 3.25 -17.10
CA CYS A 160 -3.12 3.50 -16.43
C CYS A 160 -3.19 4.99 -16.05
N GLY A 161 -4.33 5.41 -15.53
CA GLY A 161 -4.59 6.80 -15.22
C GLY A 161 -5.30 7.55 -16.34
N VAL A 162 -5.93 8.65 -15.97
CA VAL A 162 -6.57 9.57 -16.91
C VAL A 162 -5.60 10.68 -17.33
N PRO A 163 -5.83 11.34 -18.48
CA PRO A 163 -5.06 12.53 -18.84
C PRO A 163 -5.14 13.59 -17.75
N PRO A 164 -4.05 14.37 -17.52
CA PRO A 164 -4.08 15.51 -16.61
C PRO A 164 -5.13 16.57 -17.03
N GLY A 165 -5.60 17.36 -16.08
CA GLY A 165 -6.57 18.43 -16.33
C GLY A 165 -8.01 18.00 -16.08
N GLU A 166 -8.94 18.37 -16.97
CA GLU A 166 -10.38 18.17 -16.78
C GLU A 166 -10.79 16.72 -16.46
N PRO A 167 -10.23 15.67 -17.12
CA PRO A 167 -10.58 14.30 -16.76
C PRO A 167 -10.26 13.94 -15.30
N ALA A 168 -9.12 14.37 -14.81
CA ALA A 168 -8.72 14.14 -13.41
C ALA A 168 -9.61 14.92 -12.44
N VAL A 169 -9.97 16.17 -12.77
CA VAL A 169 -10.89 16.99 -11.98
C VAL A 169 -12.27 16.33 -11.91
N ALA A 170 -12.78 15.82 -13.04
CA ALA A 170 -14.07 15.13 -13.08
C ALA A 170 -14.11 13.91 -12.14
N LEU A 171 -13.03 13.10 -12.10
CA LEU A 171 -12.94 11.97 -11.18
C LEU A 171 -12.81 12.42 -9.73
N ALA A 172 -12.02 13.47 -9.44
CA ALA A 172 -11.92 14.01 -8.09
C ALA A 172 -13.27 14.48 -7.55
N LEU A 173 -14.07 15.17 -8.40
CA LEU A 173 -15.42 15.60 -8.05
C LEU A 173 -16.36 14.40 -7.90
N ALA A 174 -16.21 13.34 -8.71
CA ALA A 174 -16.99 12.11 -8.57
C ALA A 174 -16.71 11.46 -7.21
N VAL A 175 -15.45 11.31 -6.81
CA VAL A 175 -15.08 10.80 -5.47
C VAL A 175 -15.74 11.63 -4.36
N ALA A 176 -15.70 12.96 -4.46
CA ALA A 176 -16.24 13.86 -3.43
C ALA A 176 -17.78 13.77 -3.25
N ARG A 177 -18.50 13.17 -4.19
CA ARG A 177 -19.97 12.97 -4.07
C ARG A 177 -20.33 11.80 -3.15
N HIS A 178 -19.38 10.90 -2.86
CA HIS A 178 -19.63 9.72 -2.06
C HIS A 178 -19.19 9.94 -0.61
N PRO A 179 -20.09 9.84 0.39
CA PRO A 179 -19.80 10.24 1.77
C PRO A 179 -18.75 9.37 2.46
N ARG A 180 -18.50 8.15 1.94
CA ARG A 180 -17.50 7.22 2.49
C ARG A 180 -16.20 7.18 1.69
N LEU A 181 -16.07 8.00 0.65
CA LEU A 181 -14.84 8.18 -0.11
C LEU A 181 -14.28 9.57 0.18
N ARG A 182 -12.99 9.64 0.43
CA ARG A 182 -12.30 10.90 0.68
C ARG A 182 -11.25 11.13 -0.40
N PHE A 183 -11.42 12.15 -1.22
CA PHE A 183 -10.37 12.53 -2.17
C PHE A 183 -9.09 12.89 -1.40
N ALA A 184 -8.04 12.12 -1.60
CA ALA A 184 -6.76 12.24 -0.88
C ALA A 184 -5.66 12.87 -1.73
N GLY A 185 -5.90 13.08 -3.02
CA GLY A 185 -4.95 13.69 -3.94
C GLY A 185 -4.85 12.96 -5.27
N LEU A 186 -3.81 13.30 -6.00
CA LEU A 186 -3.46 12.67 -7.28
C LEU A 186 -2.32 11.67 -7.07
N GLN A 187 -2.28 10.67 -7.93
CA GLN A 187 -1.17 9.72 -8.08
C GLN A 187 -0.71 9.73 -9.53
N ALA A 188 0.60 9.57 -9.76
CA ALA A 188 1.20 9.46 -11.09
C ALA A 188 2.33 8.43 -11.11
#